data_d7979a99c5dbb33251f455804a7fb50b
#
_entry.id   d7979a99c5dbb33251f455804a7fb50b
#
_cell.length_a   1.000
_cell.length_b   1.000
_cell.length_c   1.000
_cell.angle_alpha   90.00
_cell.angle_beta   90.00
_cell.angle_gamma   90.00
#
_symmetry.space_group_name_H-M   'P 1'
#
loop_
_entity.id
_entity.type
_entity.pdbx_description
1 polymer ?
#
loop_
_entity_poly.entity_id
_entity_poly.type
_entity_poly.pdbx_seq_one_letter_code
_entity_poly.pdbx_strand_id
1 'polypeptide(L)'
;MADLSDLRERIDRIDRELVRLLAERAEVAAAIGARKRESGEAALDAARERDLLERLAGTERGGFPLAGLQAIFREILSASRAVQGGFRVGYLGQPGGFAQQAAARRFGESSAYEPLGSPQRLLEEIESERLEYGVFAMEGDPEDPPFDAFDLFLTAKVQIVAEFVDTAGYQALGFASAPKRLYAHPAALALCARWRSARAGRAEVIATAGSQEAGSRAKEDLESLCLATPVVAQMLGLPVVDQAAEDAPRRPRRFYVLGPGAAKPSGRDKTVLLLSLENRPGRLLEVLRRLAEREINVGWIESRTHRWRPGEHLFLLELAGHRMDSPLAETLEALEPSTLLHRVLGSFPAADASA
;
A
#
# COMPACT_ATOMS: atom_id res chain seq x y z
N MET A 1 -49.23 -1.78 2.07
CA MET A 1 -47.79 -1.42 2.34
C MET A 1 -47.34 -2.36 3.43
N ALA A 2 -46.18 -3.00 3.26
CA ALA A 2 -45.62 -3.86 4.32
C ALA A 2 -45.38 -3.01 5.58
N ASP A 3 -45.72 -3.57 6.76
CA ASP A 3 -45.46 -2.92 8.04
C ASP A 3 -43.94 -2.82 8.30
N LEU A 4 -43.52 -1.81 9.04
CA LEU A 4 -42.12 -1.59 9.40
C LEU A 4 -41.52 -2.82 10.11
N SER A 5 -42.35 -3.53 10.90
CA SER A 5 -42.00 -4.79 11.58
C SER A 5 -41.66 -5.89 10.56
N ASP A 6 -42.49 -6.07 9.55
CA ASP A 6 -42.30 -7.08 8.49
C ASP A 6 -41.01 -6.82 7.69
N LEU A 7 -40.69 -5.54 7.45
CA LEU A 7 -39.47 -5.15 6.75
C LEU A 7 -38.22 -5.42 7.60
N ARG A 8 -38.27 -5.19 8.91
CA ARG A 8 -37.19 -5.51 9.85
C ARG A 8 -36.94 -7.01 9.94
N GLU A 9 -38.01 -7.81 10.08
CA GLU A 9 -37.91 -9.27 10.10
C GLU A 9 -37.30 -9.82 8.78
N ARG A 10 -37.59 -9.16 7.67
CA ARG A 10 -37.01 -9.51 6.37
C ARG A 10 -35.51 -9.20 6.33
N ILE A 11 -35.06 -8.07 6.89
CA ILE A 11 -33.64 -7.74 7.04
C ILE A 11 -32.95 -8.76 7.93
N ASP A 12 -33.51 -9.11 9.10
CA ASP A 12 -32.93 -10.08 10.01
C ASP A 12 -32.76 -11.47 9.39
N ARG A 13 -33.64 -11.85 8.46
CA ARG A 13 -33.48 -13.11 7.70
C ARG A 13 -32.33 -13.03 6.71
N ILE A 14 -32.19 -11.90 6.01
CA ILE A 14 -31.08 -11.65 5.06
C ILE A 14 -29.76 -11.66 5.81
N ASP A 15 -29.68 -11.01 6.97
CA ASP A 15 -28.46 -10.94 7.77
C ASP A 15 -28.01 -12.32 8.25
N ARG A 16 -28.96 -13.17 8.69
CA ARG A 16 -28.64 -14.57 9.03
C ARG A 16 -28.10 -15.37 7.85
N GLU A 17 -28.65 -15.16 6.66
CA GLU A 17 -28.15 -15.82 5.46
C GLU A 17 -26.79 -15.31 5.04
N LEU A 18 -26.52 -14.00 5.17
CA LEU A 18 -25.18 -13.42 4.95
C LEU A 18 -24.15 -14.05 5.89
N VAL A 19 -24.44 -14.17 7.18
CA VAL A 19 -23.55 -14.82 8.15
C VAL A 19 -23.29 -16.27 7.77
N ARG A 20 -24.32 -17.04 7.38
CA ARG A 20 -24.19 -18.42 6.94
C ARG A 20 -23.26 -18.54 5.71
N LEU A 21 -23.45 -17.68 4.70
CA LEU A 21 -22.62 -17.66 3.49
C LEU A 21 -21.18 -17.25 3.77
N LEU A 22 -20.97 -16.31 4.70
CA LEU A 22 -19.62 -15.91 5.13
C LEU A 22 -18.90 -17.04 5.87
N ALA A 23 -19.61 -17.80 6.72
CA ALA A 23 -19.05 -18.97 7.40
C ALA A 23 -18.64 -20.07 6.39
N GLU A 24 -19.52 -20.42 5.46
CA GLU A 24 -19.21 -21.37 4.38
C GLU A 24 -18.01 -20.91 3.52
N ARG A 25 -17.96 -19.62 3.19
CA ARG A 25 -16.84 -19.03 2.47
C ARG A 25 -15.52 -19.11 3.25
N ALA A 26 -15.58 -18.93 4.57
CA ALA A 26 -14.41 -19.02 5.46
C ALA A 26 -13.85 -20.46 5.50
N GLU A 27 -14.72 -21.49 5.54
CA GLU A 27 -14.32 -22.90 5.48
C GLU A 27 -13.60 -23.21 4.16
N VAL A 28 -14.15 -22.76 3.02
CA VAL A 28 -13.51 -22.92 1.71
C VAL A 28 -12.16 -22.17 1.65
N ALA A 29 -12.11 -20.95 2.22
CA ALA A 29 -10.87 -20.18 2.27
C ALA A 29 -9.80 -20.90 3.09
N ALA A 30 -10.13 -21.47 4.25
CA ALA A 30 -9.21 -22.25 5.07
C ALA A 30 -8.66 -23.47 4.32
N ALA A 31 -9.52 -24.18 3.59
CA ALA A 31 -9.11 -25.32 2.75
C ALA A 31 -8.17 -24.90 1.60
N ILE A 32 -8.41 -23.75 0.97
CA ILE A 32 -7.51 -23.17 -0.04
C ILE A 32 -6.16 -22.82 0.59
N GLY A 33 -6.15 -22.21 1.78
CA GLY A 33 -4.93 -21.86 2.50
C GLY A 33 -4.08 -23.09 2.83
N ALA A 34 -4.71 -24.20 3.27
CA ALA A 34 -4.00 -25.45 3.51
C ALA A 34 -3.32 -25.97 2.23
N ARG A 35 -4.05 -26.01 1.11
CA ARG A 35 -3.47 -26.46 -0.18
C ARG A 35 -2.35 -25.57 -0.70
N LYS A 36 -2.50 -24.24 -0.56
CA LYS A 36 -1.45 -23.30 -0.95
C LYS A 36 -0.15 -23.52 -0.16
N ARG A 37 -0.25 -23.79 1.14
CA ARG A 37 0.93 -24.14 1.96
C ARG A 37 1.60 -25.43 1.51
N GLU A 38 0.83 -26.45 1.15
CA GLU A 38 1.35 -27.72 0.62
C GLU A 38 2.05 -27.55 -0.73
N SER A 39 1.53 -26.68 -1.61
CA SER A 39 2.10 -26.42 -2.94
C SER A 39 3.16 -25.31 -2.98
N GLY A 40 3.42 -24.61 -1.85
CA GLY A 40 4.32 -23.46 -1.82
C GLY A 40 3.82 -22.23 -2.57
N GLU A 41 2.51 -22.15 -2.86
CA GLU A 41 1.90 -21.01 -3.53
C GLU A 41 1.72 -19.82 -2.58
N ALA A 42 1.94 -18.60 -3.09
CA ALA A 42 1.78 -17.37 -2.32
C ALA A 42 0.34 -17.23 -1.77
N ALA A 43 0.22 -16.77 -0.52
CA ALA A 43 -1.08 -16.52 0.11
C ALA A 43 -1.86 -15.42 -0.63
N LEU A 44 -1.18 -14.34 -1.03
CA LEU A 44 -1.75 -13.25 -1.82
C LEU A 44 -1.72 -13.60 -3.31
N ASP A 45 -2.89 -13.51 -3.95
CA ASP A 45 -3.04 -13.51 -5.41
C ASP A 45 -3.67 -12.16 -5.81
N ALA A 46 -2.80 -11.16 -6.02
CA ALA A 46 -3.22 -9.78 -6.31
C ALA A 46 -4.04 -9.68 -7.61
N ALA A 47 -3.72 -10.51 -8.61
CA ALA A 47 -4.47 -10.55 -9.86
C ALA A 47 -5.90 -11.05 -9.62
N ARG A 48 -6.06 -12.16 -8.90
CA ARG A 48 -7.38 -12.72 -8.57
C ARG A 48 -8.22 -11.80 -7.69
N GLU A 49 -7.60 -11.12 -6.73
CA GLU A 49 -8.32 -10.14 -5.89
C GLU A 49 -8.83 -8.96 -6.73
N ARG A 50 -8.01 -8.46 -7.65
CA ARG A 50 -8.43 -7.40 -8.59
C ARG A 50 -9.57 -7.89 -9.48
N ASP A 51 -9.43 -9.06 -10.12
CA ASP A 51 -10.49 -9.64 -10.97
C ASP A 51 -11.81 -9.83 -10.21
N LEU A 52 -11.74 -10.16 -8.93
CA LEU A 52 -12.92 -10.23 -8.08
C LEU A 52 -13.57 -8.85 -7.93
N LEU A 53 -12.79 -7.83 -7.58
CA LEU A 53 -13.31 -6.46 -7.40
C LEU A 53 -13.85 -5.86 -8.71
N GLU A 54 -13.24 -6.16 -9.85
CA GLU A 54 -13.73 -5.77 -11.18
C GLU A 54 -15.05 -6.47 -11.52
N ARG A 55 -15.18 -7.77 -11.27
CA ARG A 55 -16.43 -8.51 -11.46
C ARG A 55 -17.57 -7.93 -10.63
N LEU A 56 -17.29 -7.47 -9.40
CA LEU A 56 -18.31 -6.81 -8.59
C LEU A 56 -18.86 -5.53 -9.24
N ALA A 57 -18.06 -4.84 -10.02
CA ALA A 57 -18.51 -3.66 -10.77
C ALA A 57 -19.56 -4.02 -11.85
N GLY A 58 -19.45 -5.20 -12.47
CA GLY A 58 -20.39 -5.71 -13.48
C GLY A 58 -21.58 -6.49 -12.91
N THR A 59 -21.63 -6.74 -11.59
CA THR A 59 -22.72 -7.51 -10.97
C THR A 59 -23.96 -6.64 -10.77
N GLU A 60 -25.15 -7.23 -10.94
CA GLU A 60 -26.40 -6.56 -10.62
C GLU A 60 -26.50 -6.28 -9.11
N ARG A 61 -26.60 -5.01 -8.73
CA ARG A 61 -26.48 -4.53 -7.35
C ARG A 61 -27.76 -3.91 -6.80
N GLY A 62 -28.80 -3.80 -7.63
CA GLY A 62 -29.93 -2.95 -7.28
C GLY A 62 -29.46 -1.51 -7.01
N GLY A 63 -29.84 -0.93 -5.90
CA GLY A 63 -29.41 0.40 -5.46
C GLY A 63 -28.14 0.42 -4.60
N PHE A 64 -27.41 -0.70 -4.43
CA PHE A 64 -26.27 -0.75 -3.52
C PHE A 64 -25.04 -0.04 -4.12
N PRO A 65 -24.40 0.91 -3.39
CA PRO A 65 -23.24 1.65 -3.92
C PRO A 65 -22.04 0.73 -4.20
N LEU A 66 -21.41 0.88 -5.36
CA LEU A 66 -20.23 0.07 -5.74
C LEU A 66 -19.08 0.21 -4.73
N ALA A 67 -18.77 1.43 -4.31
CA ALA A 67 -17.71 1.67 -3.33
C ALA A 67 -17.96 0.96 -1.99
N GLY A 68 -19.23 0.93 -1.53
CA GLY A 68 -19.63 0.17 -0.34
C GLY A 68 -19.45 -1.32 -0.51
N LEU A 69 -19.86 -1.87 -1.67
CA LEU A 69 -19.69 -3.29 -1.97
C LEU A 69 -18.21 -3.69 -2.02
N GLN A 70 -17.39 -2.89 -2.67
CA GLN A 70 -15.93 -3.11 -2.73
C GLN A 70 -15.27 -3.03 -1.35
N ALA A 71 -15.72 -2.12 -0.47
CA ALA A 71 -15.22 -2.04 0.91
C ALA A 71 -15.57 -3.32 1.70
N ILE A 72 -16.81 -3.79 1.62
CA ILE A 72 -17.25 -5.05 2.26
C ILE A 72 -16.41 -6.22 1.75
N PHE A 73 -16.21 -6.34 0.44
CA PHE A 73 -15.43 -7.45 -0.12
C PHE A 73 -13.95 -7.39 0.25
N ARG A 74 -13.36 -6.22 0.44
CA ARG A 74 -12.01 -6.08 1.00
C ARG A 74 -11.91 -6.68 2.40
N GLU A 75 -12.88 -6.42 3.28
CA GLU A 75 -12.91 -7.01 4.62
C GLU A 75 -13.20 -8.53 4.60
N ILE A 76 -14.05 -8.99 3.70
CA ILE A 76 -14.26 -10.43 3.49
C ILE A 76 -12.97 -11.12 3.03
N LEU A 77 -12.19 -10.50 2.14
CA LEU A 77 -10.88 -11.01 1.71
C LEU A 77 -9.87 -10.99 2.86
N SER A 78 -9.84 -9.93 3.66
CA SER A 78 -9.02 -9.80 4.85
C SER A 78 -9.30 -10.92 5.85
N ALA A 79 -10.55 -11.10 6.24
CA ALA A 79 -10.97 -12.18 7.13
C ALA A 79 -10.63 -13.57 6.57
N SER A 80 -10.79 -13.75 5.25
CA SER A 80 -10.44 -15.01 4.58
C SER A 80 -8.94 -15.32 4.66
N ARG A 81 -8.07 -14.31 4.55
CA ARG A 81 -6.62 -14.49 4.74
C ARG A 81 -6.30 -14.81 6.20
N ALA A 82 -6.95 -14.15 7.15
CA ALA A 82 -6.75 -14.42 8.58
C ALA A 82 -7.05 -15.88 8.93
N VAL A 83 -8.14 -16.47 8.42
CA VAL A 83 -8.48 -17.88 8.69
C VAL A 83 -7.59 -18.88 7.95
N GLN A 84 -6.80 -18.44 6.97
CA GLN A 84 -5.84 -19.29 6.26
C GLN A 84 -4.56 -19.59 7.07
N GLY A 85 -4.37 -19.02 8.25
CA GLY A 85 -3.22 -19.32 9.11
C GLY A 85 -2.57 -18.09 9.75
N GLY A 86 -3.28 -16.98 9.79
CA GLY A 86 -2.76 -15.65 10.16
C GLY A 86 -2.20 -14.93 8.94
N PHE A 87 -2.21 -13.61 9.01
CA PHE A 87 -1.68 -12.77 7.95
C PHE A 87 -1.02 -11.54 8.58
N ARG A 88 0.32 -11.56 8.59
CA ARG A 88 1.13 -10.50 9.18
C ARG A 88 1.80 -9.69 8.09
N VAL A 89 1.61 -8.39 8.16
CA VAL A 89 2.14 -7.43 7.19
C VAL A 89 3.08 -6.47 7.92
N GLY A 90 4.35 -6.53 7.58
CA GLY A 90 5.28 -5.49 7.98
C GLY A 90 5.08 -4.22 7.17
N TYR A 91 5.34 -3.08 7.76
CA TYR A 91 5.38 -1.84 7.02
C TYR A 91 6.60 -1.01 7.44
N LEU A 92 7.16 -0.30 6.48
CA LEU A 92 8.29 0.58 6.73
C LEU A 92 7.73 1.94 7.14
N GLY A 93 7.98 2.34 8.38
CA GLY A 93 7.54 3.61 8.92
C GLY A 93 7.07 3.56 10.36
N GLN A 94 6.63 4.71 10.85
CA GLN A 94 6.13 4.87 12.22
C GLN A 94 4.70 4.34 12.37
N PRO A 95 4.33 3.86 13.57
CA PRO A 95 2.95 3.53 13.88
C PRO A 95 2.02 4.73 13.66
N GLY A 96 0.88 4.47 13.03
CA GLY A 96 -0.07 5.53 12.67
C GLY A 96 0.33 6.35 11.43
N GLY A 97 1.47 6.05 10.78
CA GLY A 97 1.91 6.72 9.56
C GLY A 97 1.17 6.25 8.29
N PHE A 98 1.52 6.85 7.15
CA PHE A 98 0.85 6.54 5.88
C PHE A 98 1.13 5.13 5.38
N ALA A 99 2.28 4.53 5.71
CA ALA A 99 2.57 3.15 5.33
C ALA A 99 1.63 2.16 6.05
N GLN A 100 1.37 2.36 7.36
CA GLN A 100 0.36 1.58 8.07
C GLN A 100 -1.05 1.84 7.54
N GLN A 101 -1.40 3.10 7.33
CA GLN A 101 -2.69 3.50 6.73
C GLN A 101 -2.93 2.78 5.41
N ALA A 102 -1.95 2.79 4.54
CA ALA A 102 -2.00 2.17 3.24
C ALA A 102 -2.08 0.64 3.34
N ALA A 103 -1.29 0.02 4.23
CA ALA A 103 -1.34 -1.42 4.50
C ALA A 103 -2.72 -1.85 5.01
N ALA A 104 -3.29 -1.13 5.99
CA ALA A 104 -4.62 -1.43 6.53
C ALA A 104 -5.71 -1.31 5.46
N ARG A 105 -5.68 -0.28 4.63
CA ARG A 105 -6.62 -0.14 3.51
C ARG A 105 -6.49 -1.24 2.46
N ARG A 106 -5.26 -1.74 2.22
CA ARG A 106 -5.02 -2.79 1.23
C ARG A 106 -5.36 -4.18 1.74
N PHE A 107 -4.99 -4.48 2.98
CA PHE A 107 -5.09 -5.82 3.55
C PHE A 107 -6.27 -6.00 4.51
N GLY A 108 -6.90 -4.92 4.99
CA GLY A 108 -8.08 -4.90 5.86
C GLY A 108 -7.79 -5.12 7.34
N GLU A 109 -8.82 -5.01 8.16
CA GLU A 109 -8.71 -4.97 9.63
C GLU A 109 -8.31 -6.31 10.28
N SER A 110 -8.53 -7.45 9.59
CA SER A 110 -8.23 -8.78 10.14
C SER A 110 -6.76 -9.18 10.03
N SER A 111 -5.91 -8.34 9.46
CA SER A 111 -4.46 -8.55 9.34
C SER A 111 -3.72 -7.96 10.54
N ALA A 112 -2.61 -8.57 10.94
CA ALA A 112 -1.72 -7.98 11.94
C ALA A 112 -0.67 -7.11 11.26
N TYR A 113 -0.45 -5.90 11.80
CA TYR A 113 0.48 -4.92 11.22
C TYR A 113 1.66 -4.67 12.15
N GLU A 114 2.89 -4.78 11.63
CA GLU A 114 4.12 -4.62 12.40
C GLU A 114 4.99 -3.50 11.82
N PRO A 115 5.34 -2.45 12.61
CA PRO A 115 6.22 -1.39 12.17
C PRO A 115 7.67 -1.87 12.12
N LEU A 116 8.35 -1.63 11.01
CA LEU A 116 9.76 -1.95 10.84
C LEU A 116 10.56 -0.64 10.70
N GLY A 117 11.61 -0.51 11.54
CA GLY A 117 12.42 0.69 11.59
C GLY A 117 13.49 0.78 10.50
N SER A 118 13.67 -0.27 9.67
CA SER A 118 14.61 -0.25 8.56
C SER A 118 14.21 -1.19 7.42
N PRO A 119 14.59 -0.84 6.18
CA PRO A 119 14.37 -1.69 5.02
C PRO A 119 15.01 -3.08 5.14
N GLN A 120 16.20 -3.16 5.70
CA GLN A 120 16.92 -4.41 5.90
C GLN A 120 16.13 -5.36 6.82
N ARG A 121 15.62 -4.82 7.93
CA ARG A 121 14.81 -5.61 8.85
C ARG A 121 13.50 -6.08 8.21
N LEU A 122 12.87 -5.24 7.39
CA LEU A 122 11.67 -5.63 6.63
C LEU A 122 11.96 -6.84 5.74
N LEU A 123 13.10 -6.82 5.03
CA LEU A 123 13.51 -7.97 4.19
C LEU A 123 13.78 -9.23 5.01
N GLU A 124 14.55 -9.11 6.09
CA GLU A 124 14.89 -10.24 6.98
C GLU A 124 13.65 -10.92 7.57
N GLU A 125 12.65 -10.13 7.97
CA GLU A 125 11.40 -10.64 8.52
C GLU A 125 10.57 -11.38 7.45
N ILE A 126 10.56 -10.90 6.20
CA ILE A 126 9.88 -11.57 5.09
C ILE A 126 10.67 -12.81 4.64
N GLU A 127 11.99 -12.71 4.50
CA GLU A 127 12.85 -13.82 4.07
C GLU A 127 12.88 -14.99 5.07
N SER A 128 12.66 -14.69 6.35
CA SER A 128 12.52 -15.68 7.42
C SER A 128 11.09 -16.15 7.66
N GLU A 129 10.15 -15.77 6.78
CA GLU A 129 8.73 -16.15 6.84
C GLU A 129 8.03 -15.74 8.15
N ARG A 130 8.59 -14.75 8.90
CA ARG A 130 7.93 -14.18 10.07
C ARG A 130 6.86 -13.15 9.68
N LEU A 131 7.01 -12.54 8.51
CA LEU A 131 6.01 -11.71 7.86
C LEU A 131 5.66 -12.30 6.50
N GLU A 132 4.40 -12.30 6.17
CA GLU A 132 3.93 -12.75 4.86
C GLU A 132 4.23 -11.71 3.78
N TYR A 133 4.10 -10.42 4.12
CA TYR A 133 4.33 -9.31 3.19
C TYR A 133 4.92 -8.09 3.91
N GLY A 134 5.54 -7.21 3.09
CA GLY A 134 6.03 -5.92 3.53
C GLY A 134 5.48 -4.79 2.67
N VAL A 135 5.14 -3.67 3.28
CA VAL A 135 4.64 -2.46 2.59
C VAL A 135 5.60 -1.31 2.80
N PHE A 136 5.92 -0.60 1.74
CA PHE A 136 6.71 0.62 1.81
C PHE A 136 6.32 1.63 0.74
N ALA A 137 6.48 2.92 1.07
CA ALA A 137 6.28 4.01 0.12
C ALA A 137 7.54 4.19 -0.72
N MET A 138 7.42 4.11 -2.06
CA MET A 138 8.57 4.29 -2.94
C MET A 138 9.14 5.72 -2.90
N GLU A 139 8.28 6.70 -2.79
CA GLU A 139 8.62 8.12 -2.79
C GLU A 139 8.90 8.65 -1.37
N GLY A 140 8.89 7.77 -0.36
CA GLY A 140 9.03 8.11 1.05
C GLY A 140 7.70 8.48 1.71
N ASP A 141 7.69 8.48 3.03
CA ASP A 141 6.58 8.95 3.87
C ASP A 141 6.98 10.32 4.46
N PRO A 142 6.07 11.31 4.49
CA PRO A 142 6.39 12.62 5.07
C PRO A 142 6.77 12.59 6.55
N GLU A 143 6.34 11.57 7.29
CA GLU A 143 6.64 11.40 8.72
C GLU A 143 7.91 10.58 8.98
N ASP A 144 8.44 9.90 7.96
CA ASP A 144 9.58 9.00 8.10
C ASP A 144 10.85 9.58 7.48
N PRO A 145 12.03 9.22 8.00
CA PRO A 145 13.28 9.55 7.35
C PRO A 145 13.34 8.92 5.95
N PRO A 146 13.86 9.65 4.95
CA PRO A 146 14.06 9.09 3.63
C PRO A 146 15.01 7.88 3.71
N PHE A 147 14.62 6.78 3.10
CA PHE A 147 15.46 5.60 2.97
C PHE A 147 15.84 5.36 1.52
N ASP A 148 16.89 4.56 1.34
CA ASP A 148 17.43 4.24 0.04
C ASP A 148 16.89 2.92 -0.50
N ALA A 149 15.90 3.01 -1.39
CA ALA A 149 15.31 1.85 -2.03
C ALA A 149 16.33 1.04 -2.87
N PHE A 150 17.36 1.68 -3.43
CA PHE A 150 18.38 0.98 -4.22
C PHE A 150 19.19 0.01 -3.38
N ASP A 151 19.66 0.45 -2.20
CA ASP A 151 20.43 -0.40 -1.30
C ASP A 151 19.61 -1.61 -0.83
N LEU A 152 18.31 -1.41 -0.63
CA LEU A 152 17.37 -2.48 -0.31
C LEU A 152 17.37 -3.56 -1.40
N PHE A 153 17.24 -3.15 -2.66
CA PHE A 153 17.07 -4.08 -3.77
C PHE A 153 18.35 -4.69 -4.31
N LEU A 154 19.52 -4.22 -3.91
CA LEU A 154 20.79 -4.84 -4.35
C LEU A 154 20.95 -6.28 -3.86
N THR A 155 20.44 -6.62 -2.68
CA THR A 155 20.63 -7.91 -2.02
C THR A 155 19.35 -8.68 -1.73
N ALA A 156 18.16 -8.04 -1.81
CA ALA A 156 16.88 -8.65 -1.47
C ALA A 156 16.59 -9.91 -2.29
N LYS A 157 16.11 -10.97 -1.65
CA LYS A 157 15.61 -12.19 -2.33
C LYS A 157 14.12 -12.13 -2.61
N VAL A 158 13.40 -11.29 -1.86
CA VAL A 158 11.97 -11.04 -2.06
C VAL A 158 11.72 -10.19 -3.31
N GLN A 159 10.51 -10.28 -3.84
CA GLN A 159 10.08 -9.54 -5.03
C GLN A 159 8.99 -8.51 -4.68
N ILE A 160 8.85 -7.51 -5.53
CA ILE A 160 7.67 -6.66 -5.54
C ILE A 160 6.56 -7.47 -6.20
N VAL A 161 5.51 -7.77 -5.45
CA VAL A 161 4.39 -8.63 -5.91
C VAL A 161 3.11 -7.86 -6.20
N ALA A 162 3.03 -6.61 -5.74
CA ALA A 162 1.91 -5.72 -6.03
C ALA A 162 2.31 -4.26 -5.82
N GLU A 163 1.55 -3.37 -6.44
CA GLU A 163 1.51 -1.95 -6.09
C GLU A 163 0.07 -1.53 -5.77
N PHE A 164 -0.07 -0.46 -5.03
CA PHE A 164 -1.34 0.22 -4.85
C PHE A 164 -1.13 1.70 -4.54
N VAL A 165 -2.18 2.47 -4.75
CA VAL A 165 -2.17 3.92 -4.54
C VAL A 165 -3.09 4.25 -3.36
N ASP A 166 -2.59 5.03 -2.42
CA ASP A 166 -3.41 5.61 -1.36
C ASP A 166 -3.48 7.13 -1.51
N THR A 167 -4.71 7.64 -1.45
CA THR A 167 -5.02 9.08 -1.50
C THR A 167 -5.39 9.64 -0.13
N ALA A 168 -5.21 8.86 0.95
CA ALA A 168 -5.46 9.36 2.28
C ALA A 168 -4.55 10.55 2.61
N GLY A 169 -5.13 11.58 3.20
CA GLY A 169 -4.40 12.74 3.71
C GLY A 169 -4.60 12.87 5.21
N TYR A 170 -3.92 13.84 5.82
CA TYR A 170 -4.12 14.16 7.22
C TYR A 170 -5.56 14.60 7.49
N GLN A 171 -6.07 14.16 8.62
CA GLN A 171 -7.35 14.54 9.20
C GLN A 171 -7.14 15.28 10.51
N ALA A 172 -8.09 16.14 10.87
CA ALA A 172 -8.16 16.70 12.20
C ALA A 172 -9.02 15.80 13.08
N LEU A 173 -8.43 15.29 14.16
CA LEU A 173 -9.04 14.35 15.07
C LEU A 173 -9.07 14.92 16.48
N GLY A 174 -10.08 14.55 17.28
CA GLY A 174 -10.17 14.93 18.69
C GLY A 174 -11.55 15.43 19.09
N PHE A 175 -11.69 15.94 20.31
CA PHE A 175 -12.97 16.25 20.93
C PHE A 175 -13.27 17.77 20.96
N ALA A 176 -12.25 18.62 20.82
CA ALA A 176 -12.40 20.07 20.99
C ALA A 176 -13.01 20.74 19.76
N SER A 177 -14.06 21.52 19.94
CA SER A 177 -14.60 22.42 18.91
C SER A 177 -13.79 23.73 18.76
N ALA A 178 -13.11 24.15 19.84
CA ALA A 178 -12.19 25.30 19.87
C ALA A 178 -10.91 24.87 20.61
N PRO A 179 -9.93 24.32 19.91
CA PRO A 179 -8.78 23.70 20.55
C PRO A 179 -7.87 24.75 21.20
N LYS A 180 -7.39 24.44 22.42
CA LYS A 180 -6.32 25.18 23.08
C LYS A 180 -4.94 24.67 22.66
N ARG A 181 -4.82 23.38 22.28
CA ARG A 181 -3.59 22.73 21.81
C ARG A 181 -3.83 21.95 20.52
N LEU A 182 -2.80 21.92 19.67
CA LEU A 182 -2.78 21.17 18.44
C LEU A 182 -1.53 20.29 18.42
N TYR A 183 -1.71 18.98 18.47
CA TYR A 183 -0.66 17.99 18.38
C TYR A 183 -0.47 17.54 16.94
N ALA A 184 0.74 17.61 16.40
CA ALA A 184 0.99 17.14 15.04
C ALA A 184 2.48 16.92 14.76
N HIS A 185 2.79 16.03 13.83
CA HIS A 185 4.12 15.93 13.26
C HIS A 185 4.45 17.20 12.43
N PRO A 186 5.72 17.65 12.36
CA PRO A 186 6.09 18.84 11.57
C PRO A 186 5.64 18.80 10.12
N ALA A 187 5.68 17.64 9.46
CA ALA A 187 5.19 17.48 8.09
C ALA A 187 3.67 17.74 7.99
N ALA A 188 2.87 17.24 8.93
CA ALA A 188 1.43 17.51 8.98
C ALA A 188 1.15 19.01 9.18
N LEU A 189 1.92 19.68 10.06
CA LEU A 189 1.81 21.13 10.26
C LEU A 189 2.12 21.92 8.99
N ALA A 190 3.07 21.48 8.18
CA ALA A 190 3.43 22.12 6.92
C ALA A 190 2.36 21.90 5.84
N LEU A 191 1.83 20.68 5.73
CA LEU A 191 0.83 20.33 4.71
C LEU A 191 -0.59 20.84 5.05
N CYS A 192 -0.87 21.16 6.32
CA CYS A 192 -2.17 21.64 6.80
C CYS A 192 -2.13 23.09 7.30
N ALA A 193 -1.25 23.93 6.76
CA ALA A 193 -0.99 25.29 7.26
C ALA A 193 -2.21 26.20 7.18
N ARG A 194 -2.98 26.14 6.08
CA ARG A 194 -4.21 26.94 5.90
C ARG A 194 -5.30 26.47 6.85
N TRP A 195 -5.51 25.16 6.93
CA TRP A 195 -6.47 24.56 7.85
C TRP A 195 -6.16 24.98 9.28
N ARG A 196 -4.90 24.83 9.70
CA ARG A 196 -4.44 25.25 11.02
C ARG A 196 -4.74 26.70 11.30
N SER A 197 -4.41 27.62 10.38
CA SER A 197 -4.67 29.04 10.54
C SER A 197 -6.16 29.35 10.69
N ALA A 198 -7.02 28.67 9.96
CA ALA A 198 -8.46 28.90 9.97
C ALA A 198 -9.17 28.27 11.18
N ARG A 199 -8.74 27.08 11.64
CA ARG A 199 -9.48 26.26 12.62
C ARG A 199 -8.79 26.16 13.98
N ALA A 200 -7.46 26.32 14.03
CA ALA A 200 -6.65 26.19 15.24
C ALA A 200 -5.61 27.33 15.39
N GLY A 201 -5.86 28.49 14.78
CA GLY A 201 -4.89 29.60 14.75
C GLY A 201 -4.55 30.21 16.11
N ARG A 202 -5.34 29.94 17.16
CA ARG A 202 -5.06 30.36 18.56
C ARG A 202 -4.55 29.22 19.42
N ALA A 203 -4.51 27.99 18.92
CA ALA A 203 -4.03 26.84 19.66
C ALA A 203 -2.51 26.87 19.78
N GLU A 204 -2.00 26.46 20.93
CA GLU A 204 -0.59 26.15 21.11
C GLU A 204 -0.24 24.93 20.27
N VAL A 205 0.76 25.05 19.40
CA VAL A 205 1.21 23.96 18.54
C VAL A 205 2.30 23.17 19.26
N ILE A 206 2.05 21.86 19.43
CA ILE A 206 2.99 20.95 20.07
C ILE A 206 3.40 19.90 19.04
N ALA A 207 4.68 19.92 18.67
CA ALA A 207 5.23 18.96 17.72
C ALA A 207 5.32 17.55 18.36
N THR A 208 5.01 16.53 17.54
CA THR A 208 5.08 15.11 17.92
C THR A 208 5.97 14.35 16.95
N ALA A 209 6.44 13.17 17.35
CA ALA A 209 7.29 12.33 16.52
C ALA A 209 6.54 11.65 15.36
N GLY A 210 5.21 11.59 15.42
CA GLY A 210 4.38 10.99 14.37
C GLY A 210 2.89 11.10 14.70
N SER A 211 2.07 10.65 13.74
CA SER A 211 0.60 10.69 13.82
C SER A 211 0.05 9.93 15.03
N GLN A 212 0.62 8.78 15.41
CA GLN A 212 0.12 8.02 16.56
C GLN A 212 0.35 8.78 17.88
N GLU A 213 1.53 9.37 18.08
CA GLU A 213 1.79 10.18 19.28
C GLU A 213 0.84 11.37 19.35
N ALA A 214 0.63 12.05 18.20
CA ALA A 214 -0.30 13.17 18.13
C ALA A 214 -1.71 12.75 18.56
N GLY A 215 -2.20 11.61 18.04
CA GLY A 215 -3.49 11.05 18.39
C GLY A 215 -3.58 10.63 19.86
N SER A 216 -2.55 9.96 20.42
CA SER A 216 -2.53 9.53 21.81
C SER A 216 -2.62 10.72 22.77
N ARG A 217 -1.86 11.79 22.50
CA ARG A 217 -1.93 13.03 23.30
C ARG A 217 -3.30 13.71 23.19
N ALA A 218 -3.88 13.76 21.99
CA ALA A 218 -5.22 14.35 21.80
C ALA A 218 -6.32 13.52 22.47
N LYS A 219 -6.16 12.21 22.60
CA LYS A 219 -7.09 11.35 23.33
C LYS A 219 -7.12 11.63 24.83
N GLU A 220 -5.98 11.98 25.42
CA GLU A 220 -5.83 12.31 26.83
C GLU A 220 -6.21 13.77 27.13
N ASP A 221 -6.22 14.64 26.13
CA ASP A 221 -6.45 16.07 26.26
C ASP A 221 -7.70 16.53 25.50
N LEU A 222 -8.84 16.57 26.19
CA LEU A 222 -10.14 16.92 25.62
C LEU A 222 -10.23 18.37 25.10
N GLU A 223 -9.28 19.25 25.43
CA GLU A 223 -9.20 20.63 24.93
C GLU A 223 -8.27 20.76 23.71
N SER A 224 -7.91 19.63 23.10
CA SER A 224 -6.99 19.60 21.97
C SER A 224 -7.59 18.93 20.73
N LEU A 225 -6.90 19.16 19.61
CA LEU A 225 -6.99 18.36 18.38
C LEU A 225 -5.62 17.83 18.00
N CYS A 226 -5.60 16.83 17.14
CA CYS A 226 -4.39 16.44 16.42
C CYS A 226 -4.60 16.42 14.90
N LEU A 227 -3.50 16.58 14.16
CA LEU A 227 -3.43 16.26 12.75
C LEU A 227 -2.75 14.91 12.61
N ALA A 228 -3.48 13.93 12.11
CA ALA A 228 -3.02 12.57 11.99
C ALA A 228 -3.65 11.86 10.78
N THR A 229 -3.15 10.69 10.45
CA THR A 229 -3.70 9.85 9.38
C THR A 229 -5.04 9.23 9.80
N PRO A 230 -5.89 8.80 8.85
CA PRO A 230 -7.17 8.17 9.17
C PRO A 230 -7.05 6.89 10.04
N VAL A 231 -5.97 6.11 9.90
CA VAL A 231 -5.78 4.90 10.71
C VAL A 231 -5.68 5.19 12.19
N VAL A 232 -5.18 6.37 12.57
CA VAL A 232 -5.10 6.80 13.98
C VAL A 232 -6.49 7.02 14.59
N ALA A 233 -7.44 7.56 13.79
CA ALA A 233 -8.82 7.69 14.25
C ALA A 233 -9.43 6.34 14.64
N GLN A 234 -9.20 5.31 13.83
CA GLN A 234 -9.67 3.94 14.08
C GLN A 234 -8.94 3.29 15.27
N MET A 235 -7.60 3.35 15.29
CA MET A 235 -6.78 2.75 16.35
C MET A 235 -7.09 3.28 17.73
N LEU A 236 -7.38 4.59 17.85
CA LEU A 236 -7.57 5.26 19.13
C LEU A 236 -9.02 5.59 19.45
N GLY A 237 -9.95 5.36 18.51
CA GLY A 237 -11.36 5.72 18.66
C GLY A 237 -11.57 7.24 18.74
N LEU A 238 -10.77 8.02 18.03
CA LEU A 238 -10.90 9.47 18.02
C LEU A 238 -11.94 9.94 17.00
N PRO A 239 -12.82 10.89 17.37
CA PRO A 239 -13.75 11.46 16.42
C PRO A 239 -13.01 12.29 15.35
N VAL A 240 -13.49 12.18 14.10
CA VAL A 240 -13.00 12.97 12.98
C VAL A 240 -13.72 14.32 12.99
N VAL A 241 -12.98 15.40 13.18
CA VAL A 241 -13.49 16.77 13.16
C VAL A 241 -13.48 17.31 11.73
N ASP A 242 -12.45 17.00 10.97
CA ASP A 242 -12.33 17.37 9.56
C ASP A 242 -11.55 16.31 8.79
N GLN A 243 -12.13 15.82 7.68
CA GLN A 243 -11.53 14.78 6.84
C GLN A 243 -10.53 15.34 5.81
N ALA A 244 -10.51 16.63 5.58
CA ALA A 244 -9.73 17.29 4.54
C ALA A 244 -8.87 18.42 5.12
N ALA A 245 -7.95 18.07 6.04
CA ALA A 245 -7.09 19.06 6.66
C ALA A 245 -5.91 19.51 5.78
N GLU A 246 -5.51 18.74 4.76
CA GLU A 246 -4.42 19.13 3.85
C GLU A 246 -4.81 20.30 2.92
N ASP A 247 -3.87 21.22 2.73
CA ASP A 247 -4.08 22.48 2.00
C ASP A 247 -4.10 22.31 0.47
N ALA A 248 -3.46 21.29 -0.04
CA ALA A 248 -3.37 20.95 -1.46
C ALA A 248 -4.27 19.76 -1.81
N PRO A 249 -4.64 19.59 -3.09
CA PRO A 249 -5.22 18.33 -3.52
C PRO A 249 -4.33 17.16 -3.09
N ARG A 250 -4.97 16.15 -2.51
CA ARG A 250 -4.26 14.96 -2.00
C ARG A 250 -3.43 14.36 -3.13
N ARG A 251 -2.13 14.28 -2.94
CA ARG A 251 -1.24 13.61 -3.89
C ARG A 251 -1.36 12.11 -3.65
N PRO A 252 -1.66 11.33 -4.70
CA PRO A 252 -1.62 9.88 -4.60
C PRO A 252 -0.22 9.43 -4.16
N ARG A 253 -0.14 8.62 -3.10
CA ARG A 253 1.11 7.99 -2.65
C ARG A 253 1.15 6.56 -3.17
N ARG A 254 2.24 6.18 -3.81
CA ARG A 254 2.44 4.81 -4.29
C ARG A 254 3.14 3.98 -3.22
N PHE A 255 2.58 2.79 -3.03
CA PHE A 255 3.13 1.79 -2.11
C PHE A 255 3.39 0.51 -2.87
N TYR A 256 4.53 -0.09 -2.61
CA TYR A 256 4.86 -1.42 -3.09
C TYR A 256 4.66 -2.46 -1.99
N VAL A 257 4.28 -3.65 -2.42
CA VAL A 257 4.17 -4.83 -1.57
C VAL A 257 5.31 -5.77 -1.92
N LEU A 258 6.15 -6.04 -0.93
CA LEU A 258 7.19 -7.06 -0.99
C LEU A 258 6.61 -8.38 -0.47
N GLY A 259 7.00 -9.48 -1.11
CA GLY A 259 6.55 -10.79 -0.67
C GLY A 259 7.28 -11.94 -1.37
N PRO A 260 6.98 -13.18 -0.98
CA PRO A 260 7.50 -14.36 -1.63
C PRO A 260 6.83 -14.59 -2.99
N GLY A 261 7.57 -15.21 -3.90
CA GLY A 261 7.05 -15.62 -5.20
C GLY A 261 6.98 -14.49 -6.22
N ALA A 262 6.28 -14.73 -7.30
CA ALA A 262 6.06 -13.79 -8.40
C ALA A 262 4.55 -13.68 -8.68
N ALA A 263 4.08 -12.47 -8.94
CA ALA A 263 2.70 -12.28 -9.39
C ALA A 263 2.52 -12.89 -10.79
N LYS A 264 1.31 -13.38 -11.06
CA LYS A 264 0.93 -13.89 -12.39
C LYS A 264 0.62 -12.72 -13.33
N PRO A 265 0.84 -12.90 -14.65
CA PRO A 265 0.42 -11.90 -15.63
C PRO A 265 -1.06 -11.59 -15.53
N SER A 266 -1.40 -10.31 -15.65
CA SER A 266 -2.77 -9.80 -15.54
C SER A 266 -3.24 -9.07 -16.81
N GLY A 267 -2.35 -8.89 -17.79
CA GLY A 267 -2.62 -8.12 -19.00
C GLY A 267 -2.46 -6.61 -18.88
N ARG A 268 -2.37 -6.08 -17.65
CA ARG A 268 -2.04 -4.69 -17.35
C ARG A 268 -1.02 -4.67 -16.22
N ASP A 269 0.21 -4.98 -16.58
CA ASP A 269 1.26 -5.20 -15.61
C ASP A 269 2.36 -4.15 -15.73
N LYS A 270 3.16 -4.04 -14.69
CA LYS A 270 4.40 -3.32 -14.62
C LYS A 270 5.52 -4.25 -14.19
N THR A 271 6.71 -3.97 -14.67
CA THR A 271 7.94 -4.63 -14.25
C THR A 271 8.92 -3.59 -13.71
N VAL A 272 9.44 -3.80 -12.50
CA VAL A 272 10.49 -2.98 -11.93
C VAL A 272 11.83 -3.66 -12.17
N LEU A 273 12.72 -2.95 -12.85
CA LEU A 273 14.05 -3.39 -13.22
C LEU A 273 15.11 -2.52 -12.54
N LEU A 274 16.01 -3.16 -11.79
CA LEU A 274 17.24 -2.54 -11.29
C LEU A 274 18.40 -2.94 -12.19
N LEU A 275 19.11 -1.95 -12.70
CA LEU A 275 20.32 -2.21 -13.49
C LEU A 275 21.47 -1.28 -13.09
N SER A 276 22.72 -1.76 -13.29
CA SER A 276 23.91 -0.96 -13.18
C SER A 276 24.58 -0.81 -14.53
N LEU A 277 24.97 0.41 -14.84
CA LEU A 277 25.66 0.76 -16.07
C LEU A 277 27.00 1.43 -15.77
N GLU A 278 27.96 1.24 -16.67
CA GLU A 278 29.18 2.03 -16.65
C GLU A 278 28.86 3.51 -16.92
N ASN A 279 29.51 4.41 -16.19
CA ASN A 279 29.36 5.83 -16.39
C ASN A 279 30.12 6.28 -17.67
N ARG A 280 29.54 6.00 -18.83
CA ARG A 280 30.03 6.39 -20.15
C ARG A 280 28.92 6.98 -20.99
N PRO A 281 29.27 7.97 -21.90
CA PRO A 281 28.28 8.52 -22.80
C PRO A 281 27.58 7.45 -23.64
N GLY A 282 26.24 7.54 -23.74
CA GLY A 282 25.44 6.66 -24.58
C GLY A 282 24.94 5.40 -23.90
N ARG A 283 25.47 4.96 -22.74
CA ARG A 283 25.06 3.68 -22.11
C ARG A 283 23.57 3.62 -21.72
N LEU A 284 23.07 4.67 -21.08
CA LEU A 284 21.64 4.76 -20.79
C LEU A 284 20.79 4.86 -22.06
N LEU A 285 21.28 5.61 -23.05
CA LEU A 285 20.61 5.76 -24.36
C LEU A 285 20.43 4.40 -25.05
N GLU A 286 21.44 3.52 -25.00
CA GLU A 286 21.37 2.16 -25.57
C GLU A 286 20.26 1.34 -24.94
N VAL A 287 20.12 1.41 -23.60
CA VAL A 287 19.03 0.74 -22.87
C VAL A 287 17.67 1.27 -23.30
N LEU A 288 17.51 2.60 -23.27
CA LEU A 288 16.24 3.25 -23.62
C LEU A 288 15.86 3.03 -25.10
N ARG A 289 16.82 2.97 -26.01
CA ARG A 289 16.59 2.67 -27.43
C ARG A 289 16.02 1.26 -27.60
N ARG A 290 16.60 0.24 -26.94
CA ARG A 290 16.10 -1.14 -27.02
C ARG A 290 14.67 -1.29 -26.50
N LEU A 291 14.34 -0.55 -25.43
CA LEU A 291 12.97 -0.50 -24.93
C LEU A 291 12.03 0.17 -25.93
N ALA A 292 12.43 1.30 -26.51
CA ALA A 292 11.64 2.04 -27.49
C ALA A 292 11.41 1.25 -28.80
N GLU A 293 12.41 0.53 -29.29
CA GLU A 293 12.32 -0.32 -30.50
C GLU A 293 11.30 -1.47 -30.34
N ARG A 294 10.97 -1.85 -29.09
CA ARG A 294 9.97 -2.87 -28.78
C ARG A 294 8.68 -2.28 -28.22
N GLU A 295 8.50 -0.95 -28.35
CA GLU A 295 7.32 -0.21 -27.87
C GLU A 295 7.05 -0.38 -26.37
N ILE A 296 8.11 -0.66 -25.57
CA ILE A 296 8.01 -0.79 -24.12
C ILE A 296 8.10 0.60 -23.48
N ASN A 297 7.03 1.04 -22.86
CA ASN A 297 6.99 2.33 -22.17
C ASN A 297 7.76 2.27 -20.84
N VAL A 298 8.53 3.31 -20.55
CA VAL A 298 9.19 3.56 -19.26
C VAL A 298 8.33 4.56 -18.50
N GLY A 299 7.58 4.07 -17.50
CA GLY A 299 6.68 4.89 -16.71
C GLY A 299 7.41 5.72 -15.65
N TRP A 300 8.56 5.22 -15.18
CA TRP A 300 9.38 5.91 -14.18
C TRP A 300 10.84 5.49 -14.29
N ILE A 301 11.73 6.42 -13.99
CA ILE A 301 13.17 6.19 -13.95
C ILE A 301 13.77 6.99 -12.81
N GLU A 302 14.58 6.33 -12.00
CA GLU A 302 15.41 6.96 -10.99
C GLU A 302 16.85 6.48 -11.14
N SER A 303 17.81 7.35 -10.85
CA SER A 303 19.22 7.03 -10.98
C SER A 303 20.01 7.54 -9.79
N ARG A 304 21.05 6.79 -9.44
CA ARG A 304 22.03 7.22 -8.45
C ARG A 304 23.39 6.60 -8.73
N THR A 305 24.42 7.22 -8.18
CA THR A 305 25.78 6.68 -8.20
C THR A 305 25.84 5.44 -7.29
N HIS A 306 26.48 4.38 -7.74
CA HIS A 306 26.67 3.19 -6.90
C HIS A 306 27.58 3.52 -5.71
N ARG A 307 27.08 3.30 -4.49
CA ARG A 307 27.73 3.72 -3.23
C ARG A 307 29.12 3.11 -3.02
N TRP A 308 29.29 1.85 -3.43
CA TRP A 308 30.51 1.08 -3.18
C TRP A 308 31.32 0.78 -4.45
N ARG A 309 30.87 1.22 -5.64
CA ARG A 309 31.55 1.01 -6.91
C ARG A 309 31.66 2.32 -7.68
N PRO A 310 32.75 3.08 -7.46
CA PRO A 310 32.98 4.32 -8.21
C PRO A 310 32.98 4.07 -9.71
N GLY A 311 32.31 4.94 -10.47
CA GLY A 311 32.19 4.80 -11.92
C GLY A 311 31.01 3.95 -12.41
N GLU A 312 30.19 3.41 -11.50
CA GLU A 312 28.93 2.74 -11.83
C GLU A 312 27.74 3.63 -11.44
N HIS A 313 26.69 3.56 -12.25
CA HIS A 313 25.40 4.18 -11.98
C HIS A 313 24.32 3.12 -11.87
N LEU A 314 23.53 3.18 -10.81
CA LEU A 314 22.33 2.39 -10.63
C LEU A 314 21.13 3.10 -11.23
N PHE A 315 20.30 2.35 -11.91
CA PHE A 315 19.02 2.80 -12.46
C PHE A 315 17.92 1.89 -12.04
N LEU A 316 16.83 2.48 -11.55
CA LEU A 316 15.59 1.81 -11.28
C LEU A 316 14.58 2.24 -12.33
N LEU A 317 14.10 1.30 -13.12
CA LEU A 317 13.17 1.52 -14.23
C LEU A 317 11.84 0.83 -13.95
N GLU A 318 10.74 1.52 -14.15
CA GLU A 318 9.41 0.94 -14.17
C GLU A 318 8.96 0.81 -15.63
N LEU A 319 8.80 -0.42 -16.08
CA LEU A 319 8.49 -0.79 -17.46
C LEU A 319 7.04 -1.26 -17.56
N ALA A 320 6.34 -0.87 -18.63
CA ALA A 320 5.03 -1.42 -18.93
C ALA A 320 5.15 -2.87 -19.40
N GLY A 321 4.26 -3.75 -18.91
CA GLY A 321 4.21 -5.16 -19.26
C GLY A 321 4.74 -6.08 -18.17
N HIS A 322 4.45 -7.37 -18.31
CA HIS A 322 4.93 -8.41 -17.42
C HIS A 322 6.21 -9.05 -17.99
N ARG A 323 7.16 -9.41 -17.14
CA ARG A 323 8.44 -10.04 -17.55
C ARG A 323 8.27 -11.33 -18.36
N MET A 324 7.08 -11.94 -18.34
CA MET A 324 6.75 -13.12 -19.14
C MET A 324 6.09 -12.76 -20.48
N ASP A 325 5.75 -11.50 -20.72
CA ASP A 325 5.22 -11.04 -22.02
C ASP A 325 6.35 -11.02 -23.03
N SER A 326 6.12 -11.59 -24.22
CA SER A 326 7.17 -11.80 -25.24
C SER A 326 8.00 -10.55 -25.54
N PRO A 327 7.45 -9.34 -25.81
CA PRO A 327 8.29 -8.16 -26.11
C PRO A 327 9.21 -7.78 -24.94
N LEU A 328 8.70 -7.87 -23.68
CA LEU A 328 9.49 -7.49 -22.52
C LEU A 328 10.51 -8.55 -22.14
N ALA A 329 10.14 -9.83 -22.15
CA ALA A 329 11.03 -10.95 -21.87
C ALA A 329 12.27 -10.94 -22.76
N GLU A 330 12.08 -10.86 -24.08
CA GLU A 330 13.17 -10.78 -25.06
C GLU A 330 14.05 -9.54 -24.87
N THR A 331 13.46 -8.41 -24.47
CA THR A 331 14.22 -7.17 -24.24
C THR A 331 15.05 -7.28 -22.98
N LEU A 332 14.52 -7.86 -21.90
CA LEU A 332 15.25 -8.06 -20.66
C LEU A 332 16.46 -8.98 -20.88
N GLU A 333 16.29 -10.09 -21.59
CA GLU A 333 17.39 -10.98 -21.98
C GLU A 333 18.44 -10.25 -22.84
N ALA A 334 18.02 -9.43 -23.80
CA ALA A 334 18.92 -8.68 -24.67
C ALA A 334 19.68 -7.56 -23.93
N LEU A 335 19.14 -7.04 -22.83
CA LEU A 335 19.79 -6.00 -22.00
C LEU A 335 20.85 -6.59 -21.07
N GLU A 336 20.69 -7.81 -20.57
CA GLU A 336 21.55 -8.42 -19.57
C GLU A 336 23.05 -8.36 -19.91
N PRO A 337 23.51 -8.76 -21.12
CA PRO A 337 24.94 -8.72 -21.46
C PRO A 337 25.53 -7.31 -21.54
N SER A 338 24.68 -6.28 -21.64
CA SER A 338 25.11 -4.87 -21.76
C SER A 338 25.10 -4.11 -20.43
N THR A 339 24.80 -4.79 -19.32
CA THR A 339 24.70 -4.22 -17.98
C THR A 339 25.73 -4.85 -17.02
N LEU A 340 26.12 -4.11 -15.99
CA LEU A 340 26.99 -4.64 -14.92
C LEU A 340 26.19 -5.37 -13.83
N LEU A 341 24.94 -4.98 -13.67
CA LEU A 341 23.92 -5.62 -12.86
C LEU A 341 22.62 -5.56 -13.65
N HIS A 342 21.90 -6.68 -13.70
CA HIS A 342 20.57 -6.79 -14.27
C HIS A 342 19.68 -7.58 -13.34
N ARG A 343 18.64 -6.94 -12.79
CA ARG A 343 17.78 -7.59 -11.80
C ARG A 343 16.33 -7.14 -11.94
N VAL A 344 15.45 -8.07 -12.26
CA VAL A 344 14.01 -7.83 -12.18
C VAL A 344 13.59 -7.95 -10.72
N LEU A 345 13.11 -6.84 -10.16
CA LEU A 345 12.67 -6.76 -8.76
C LEU A 345 11.25 -7.30 -8.57
N GLY A 346 10.46 -7.30 -9.63
CA GLY A 346 9.11 -7.84 -9.64
C GLY A 346 8.36 -7.46 -10.90
N SER A 347 7.36 -8.26 -11.25
CA SER A 347 6.33 -7.93 -12.23
C SER A 347 4.99 -8.16 -11.59
N PHE A 348 4.08 -7.21 -11.68
CA PHE A 348 2.84 -7.19 -10.93
C PHE A 348 1.77 -6.35 -11.63
N PRO A 349 0.47 -6.56 -11.30
CA PRO A 349 -0.61 -5.75 -11.84
C PRO A 349 -0.43 -4.27 -11.54
N ALA A 350 -0.54 -3.43 -12.57
CA ALA A 350 -0.50 -1.97 -12.41
C ALA A 350 -1.67 -1.51 -11.54
N ALA A 351 -1.42 -0.62 -10.58
CA ALA A 351 -2.49 0.00 -9.81
C ALA A 351 -3.32 0.92 -10.70
N ASP A 352 -4.63 0.96 -10.46
CA ASP A 352 -5.49 1.95 -11.09
C ASP A 352 -5.24 3.32 -10.43
N ALA A 353 -4.98 4.33 -11.26
CA ALA A 353 -4.76 5.71 -10.80
C ALA A 353 -5.99 6.33 -10.12
N SER A 354 -7.11 5.62 -10.09
CA SER A 354 -8.43 6.06 -9.61
C SER A 354 -8.98 5.24 -8.44
N ALA A 355 -8.17 4.41 -7.77
CA ALA A 355 -8.63 3.59 -6.65
C ALA A 355 -8.54 4.31 -5.30
#